data_9750f3441a3cce7bd3cb9a178aad32a5
#
_entry.id   9750f3441a3cce7bd3cb9a178aad32a5
#
_cell.length_a   1.000
_cell.length_b   1.000
_cell.length_c   1.000
_cell.angle_alpha   90.00
_cell.angle_beta   90.00
_cell.angle_gamma   90.00
#
_symmetry.space_group_name_H-M   'P 1'
#
loop_
_entity.id
_entity.type
_entity.pdbx_description
1 polymer ?
#
loop_
_entity_poly.entity_id
_entity_poly.type
_entity_poly.pdbx_seq_one_letter_code
_entity_poly.pdbx_strand_id
1 'polypeptide(L)'
;MIEKIEAIRSLVSGGITQKYNGEIIFHDDQTPPTEEQIQAKLAELQADYDSKQYQRDRATNYPEIKEQLDLLYHDMTAGKGDKTGEWYKAVNKVKTDNPKPE
;
A
#
# COMPACT_ATOMS: atom_id res chain seq x y z
N MET A 1 -4.57 3.49 -8.87
CA MET A 1 -5.44 4.67 -8.69
C MET A 1 -6.70 4.27 -7.91
N ILE A 2 -7.12 5.09 -6.94
CA ILE A 2 -8.32 4.81 -6.17
C ILE A 2 -9.55 5.20 -6.97
N GLU A 3 -10.52 4.30 -7.05
CA GLU A 3 -11.74 4.52 -7.81
C GLU A 3 -12.85 5.14 -6.96
N LYS A 4 -13.77 5.84 -7.62
CA LYS A 4 -14.90 6.51 -6.98
C LYS A 4 -15.75 5.54 -6.15
N ILE A 5 -15.95 4.30 -6.63
CA ILE A 5 -16.74 3.30 -5.91
C ILE A 5 -16.13 2.96 -4.55
N GLU A 6 -14.81 2.97 -4.44
CA GLU A 6 -14.12 2.72 -3.18
C GLU A 6 -14.39 3.83 -2.17
N ALA A 7 -14.40 5.09 -2.62
CA ALA A 7 -14.74 6.22 -1.77
C ALA A 7 -16.18 6.12 -1.27
N ILE A 8 -17.10 5.76 -2.15
CA ILE A 8 -18.52 5.60 -1.80
C ILE A 8 -18.68 4.50 -0.75
N ARG A 9 -18.04 3.35 -0.95
CA ARG A 9 -18.12 2.25 0.01
C ARG A 9 -17.60 2.63 1.38
N SER A 10 -16.60 3.50 1.45
CA SER A 10 -16.06 3.98 2.73
C SER A 10 -17.02 4.90 3.47
N LEU A 11 -17.91 5.57 2.75
CA LEU A 11 -18.83 6.57 3.32
C LEU A 11 -20.19 5.98 3.73
N VAL A 12 -20.56 4.81 3.19
CA VAL A 12 -21.88 4.23 3.46
C VAL A 12 -21.74 2.97 4.30
N SER A 13 -22.76 2.71 5.14
CA SER A 13 -22.79 1.53 5.99
C SER A 13 -23.69 0.43 5.42
N GLY A 14 -24.57 0.76 4.48
CA GLY A 14 -25.48 -0.19 3.83
C GLY A 14 -24.92 -0.74 2.53
N GLY A 15 -25.66 -1.65 1.92
CA GLY A 15 -25.28 -2.24 0.66
C GLY A 15 -25.37 -1.27 -0.51
N ILE A 16 -24.51 -1.44 -1.49
CA ILE A 16 -24.57 -0.72 -2.76
C ILE A 16 -24.38 -1.68 -3.92
N THR A 17 -24.96 -1.33 -5.06
CA THR A 17 -24.78 -2.09 -6.31
C THR A 17 -24.34 -1.12 -7.41
N GLN A 18 -23.27 -1.46 -8.10
CA GLN A 18 -22.84 -0.71 -9.27
C GLN A 18 -23.41 -1.38 -10.51
N LYS A 19 -24.20 -0.64 -11.27
CA LYS A 19 -24.77 -1.16 -12.51
C LYS A 19 -23.70 -1.20 -13.61
N TYR A 20 -24.02 -1.95 -14.65
CA TYR A 20 -23.18 -2.08 -15.84
C TYR A 20 -22.80 -0.73 -16.46
N ASN A 21 -23.71 0.26 -16.41
CA ASN A 21 -23.47 1.59 -16.95
C ASN A 21 -22.75 2.54 -15.96
N GLY A 22 -22.34 2.03 -14.80
CA GLY A 22 -21.65 2.83 -13.78
C GLY A 22 -22.55 3.46 -12.74
N GLU A 23 -23.88 3.41 -12.95
CA GLU A 23 -24.83 3.95 -11.97
C GLU A 23 -24.78 3.14 -10.67
N ILE A 24 -24.85 3.83 -9.53
CA ILE A 24 -24.79 3.20 -8.21
C ILE A 24 -26.16 3.24 -7.56
N ILE A 25 -26.61 2.07 -7.10
CA ILE A 25 -27.86 1.91 -6.37
C ILE A 25 -27.54 1.74 -4.91
N PHE A 26 -28.20 2.55 -4.07
CA PHE A 26 -28.05 2.47 -2.62
C PHE A 26 -29.21 1.67 -2.05
N HIS A 27 -28.90 0.67 -1.25
CA HIS A 27 -29.89 -0.22 -0.61
C HIS A 27 -30.12 0.18 0.85
N ASP A 28 -31.12 -0.43 1.49
CA ASP A 28 -31.39 -0.25 2.92
C ASP A 28 -31.82 1.16 3.31
N ASP A 29 -32.52 1.86 2.40
CA ASP A 29 -33.07 3.21 2.59
C ASP A 29 -32.03 4.23 3.07
N GLN A 30 -30.76 4.00 2.78
CA GLN A 30 -29.70 4.91 3.18
C GLN A 30 -29.67 6.18 2.32
N THR A 31 -29.21 7.27 2.93
CA THR A 31 -29.01 8.53 2.21
C THR A 31 -27.68 8.46 1.45
N PRO A 32 -27.68 8.64 0.11
CA PRO A 32 -26.44 8.66 -0.64
C PRO A 32 -25.52 9.81 -0.20
N PRO A 33 -24.20 9.61 -0.18
CA PRO A 33 -23.28 10.71 0.11
C PRO A 33 -23.34 11.77 -1.00
N THR A 34 -23.04 13.01 -0.64
CA THR A 34 -22.99 14.10 -1.61
C THR A 34 -21.72 13.94 -2.48
N GLU A 35 -21.75 14.57 -3.65
CA GLU A 35 -20.57 14.57 -4.55
C GLU A 35 -19.36 15.18 -3.84
N GLU A 36 -19.57 16.23 -3.05
CA GLU A 36 -18.50 16.87 -2.28
C GLU A 36 -17.87 15.87 -1.30
N GLN A 37 -18.71 15.11 -0.57
CA GLN A 37 -18.23 14.08 0.35
C GLN A 37 -17.46 12.97 -0.38
N ILE A 38 -17.94 12.56 -1.53
CA ILE A 38 -17.30 11.52 -2.35
C ILE A 38 -15.92 12.01 -2.81
N GLN A 39 -15.83 13.23 -3.31
CA GLN A 39 -14.55 13.78 -3.80
C GLN A 39 -13.56 13.98 -2.67
N ALA A 40 -14.01 14.44 -1.50
CA ALA A 40 -13.14 14.58 -0.33
C ALA A 40 -12.59 13.23 0.12
N LYS A 41 -13.43 12.20 0.15
CA LYS A 41 -13.01 10.85 0.54
C LYS A 41 -12.07 10.25 -0.50
N LEU A 42 -12.34 10.47 -1.78
CA LEU A 42 -11.48 10.00 -2.85
C LEU A 42 -10.08 10.59 -2.74
N ALA A 43 -9.98 11.90 -2.46
CA ALA A 43 -8.70 12.58 -2.27
C ALA A 43 -7.96 12.01 -1.05
N GLU A 44 -8.67 11.76 0.05
CA GLU A 44 -8.10 11.17 1.27
C GLU A 44 -7.53 9.78 1.00
N LEU A 45 -8.31 8.91 0.32
CA LEU A 45 -7.88 7.55 0.00
C LEU A 45 -6.70 7.56 -0.97
N GLN A 46 -6.71 8.46 -1.96
CA GLN A 46 -5.61 8.58 -2.91
C GLN A 46 -4.33 9.02 -2.22
N ALA A 47 -4.43 10.01 -1.30
CA ALA A 47 -3.27 10.49 -0.56
C ALA A 47 -2.69 9.38 0.33
N ASP A 48 -3.55 8.58 0.98
CA ASP A 48 -3.11 7.44 1.79
C ASP A 48 -2.40 6.40 0.92
N TYR A 49 -2.98 6.07 -0.23
CA TYR A 49 -2.39 5.13 -1.18
C TYR A 49 -1.01 5.61 -1.64
N ASP A 50 -0.91 6.89 -2.01
CA ASP A 50 0.35 7.48 -2.48
C ASP A 50 1.41 7.48 -1.38
N SER A 51 1.02 7.75 -0.13
CA SER A 51 1.95 7.76 1.01
C SER A 51 2.56 6.39 1.28
N LYS A 52 1.92 5.32 0.79
CA LYS A 52 2.39 3.94 0.96
C LYS A 52 3.09 3.40 -0.29
N GLN A 53 3.32 4.23 -1.30
CA GLN A 53 4.01 3.80 -2.52
C GLN A 53 5.39 3.23 -2.20
N TYR A 54 6.12 3.83 -1.26
CA TYR A 54 7.43 3.35 -0.87
C TYR A 54 7.40 1.89 -0.37
N GLN A 55 6.31 1.50 0.31
CA GLN A 55 6.16 0.12 0.81
C GLN A 55 6.02 -0.87 -0.36
N ARG A 56 5.22 -0.50 -1.36
CA ARG A 56 5.04 -1.33 -2.56
C ARG A 56 6.33 -1.44 -3.35
N ASP A 57 7.05 -0.34 -3.50
CA ASP A 57 8.33 -0.32 -4.21
C ASP A 57 9.37 -1.16 -3.48
N ARG A 58 9.43 -1.05 -2.15
CA ARG A 58 10.32 -1.88 -1.34
C ARG A 58 9.99 -3.36 -1.49
N ALA A 59 8.70 -3.72 -1.41
CA ALA A 59 8.26 -5.12 -1.53
C ALA A 59 8.69 -5.73 -2.86
N THR A 60 8.64 -4.94 -3.94
CA THR A 60 9.07 -5.39 -5.27
C THR A 60 10.59 -5.54 -5.36
N ASN A 61 11.33 -4.67 -4.69
CA ASN A 61 12.80 -4.58 -4.83
C ASN A 61 13.59 -5.39 -3.79
N TYR A 62 12.95 -5.85 -2.71
CA TYR A 62 13.63 -6.72 -1.75
C TYR A 62 13.98 -8.05 -2.41
N PRO A 63 15.15 -8.64 -2.07
CA PRO A 63 15.45 -10.01 -2.50
C PRO A 63 14.42 -10.99 -1.93
N GLU A 64 14.28 -12.15 -2.56
CA GLU A 64 13.40 -13.19 -2.03
C GLU A 64 13.84 -13.60 -0.63
N ILE A 65 12.88 -14.03 0.20
CA ILE A 65 13.15 -14.38 1.60
C ILE A 65 14.23 -15.44 1.73
N LYS A 66 14.20 -16.47 0.89
CA LYS A 66 15.23 -17.53 0.94
C LYS A 66 16.62 -17.00 0.64
N GLU A 67 16.73 -16.04 -0.29
CA GLU A 67 18.01 -15.39 -0.60
C GLU A 67 18.48 -14.53 0.56
N GLN A 68 17.56 -13.79 1.18
CA GLN A 68 17.88 -12.99 2.36
C GLN A 68 18.42 -13.86 3.51
N LEU A 69 17.77 -14.99 3.76
CA LEU A 69 18.19 -15.91 4.81
C LEU A 69 19.55 -16.51 4.51
N ASP A 70 19.81 -16.84 3.26
CA ASP A 70 21.12 -17.38 2.86
C ASP A 70 22.22 -16.35 3.05
N LEU A 71 21.97 -15.10 2.64
CA LEU A 71 22.93 -14.01 2.85
C LEU A 71 23.20 -13.80 4.35
N LEU A 72 22.16 -13.81 5.16
CA LEU A 72 22.31 -13.66 6.62
C LEU A 72 23.11 -14.82 7.22
N TYR A 73 22.86 -16.05 6.76
CA TYR A 73 23.60 -17.23 7.20
C TYR A 73 25.11 -17.07 6.91
N HIS A 74 25.44 -16.67 5.68
CA HIS A 74 26.83 -16.46 5.29
C HIS A 74 27.47 -15.31 6.09
N ASP A 75 26.72 -14.23 6.31
CA ASP A 75 27.21 -13.09 7.11
C ASP A 75 27.53 -13.52 8.54
N MET A 76 26.62 -14.29 9.16
CA MET A 76 26.82 -14.77 10.53
C MET A 76 28.02 -15.69 10.60
N THR A 77 28.20 -16.57 9.61
CA THR A 77 29.34 -17.49 9.54
C THR A 77 30.67 -16.73 9.43
N ALA A 78 30.65 -15.61 8.71
CA ALA A 78 31.82 -14.76 8.53
C ALA A 78 32.03 -13.74 9.66
N GLY A 79 31.15 -13.73 10.68
CA GLY A 79 31.20 -12.76 11.77
C GLY A 79 30.68 -11.36 11.38
N LYS A 80 29.89 -11.26 10.33
CA LYS A 80 29.37 -10.00 9.78
C LYS A 80 27.86 -9.88 9.90
N GLY A 81 27.28 -10.41 10.97
CA GLY A 81 25.83 -10.31 11.23
C GLY A 81 25.41 -8.92 11.73
N ASP A 82 26.05 -7.87 11.22
CA ASP A 82 25.83 -6.47 11.59
C ASP A 82 25.73 -5.61 10.33
N LYS A 83 25.92 -4.30 10.47
CA LYS A 83 25.84 -3.35 9.34
C LYS A 83 26.91 -3.54 8.25
N THR A 84 27.92 -4.35 8.52
CA THR A 84 28.97 -4.64 7.54
C THR A 84 28.64 -5.84 6.66
N GLY A 85 27.57 -6.59 6.96
CA GLY A 85 27.17 -7.77 6.23
C GLY A 85 26.44 -7.47 4.94
N GLU A 86 26.42 -8.43 4.03
CA GLU A 86 25.80 -8.29 2.72
C GLU A 86 24.29 -8.23 2.80
N TRP A 87 23.68 -8.97 3.72
CA TRP A 87 22.23 -8.91 3.94
C TRP A 87 21.79 -7.51 4.35
N TYR A 88 22.46 -6.93 5.36
CA TYR A 88 22.15 -5.56 5.79
C TYR A 88 22.28 -4.57 4.64
N LYS A 89 23.37 -4.67 3.88
CA LYS A 89 23.62 -3.77 2.76
C LYS A 89 22.53 -3.88 1.68
N ALA A 90 22.10 -5.11 1.35
CA ALA A 90 21.07 -5.34 0.35
C ALA A 90 19.72 -4.74 0.77
N VAL A 91 19.31 -4.98 2.02
CA VAL A 91 18.06 -4.43 2.56
C VAL A 91 18.13 -2.91 2.67
N ASN A 92 19.25 -2.40 3.18
CA ASN A 92 19.45 -0.95 3.34
C ASN A 92 19.42 -0.22 1.99
N LYS A 93 19.95 -0.84 0.94
CA LYS A 93 19.91 -0.25 -0.41
C LYS A 93 18.46 -0.05 -0.86
N VAL A 94 17.61 -1.06 -0.68
CA VAL A 94 16.19 -0.96 -1.05
C VAL A 94 15.50 0.16 -0.27
N LYS A 95 15.76 0.26 1.02
CA LYS A 95 15.18 1.31 1.86
C LYS A 95 15.67 2.71 1.49
N THR A 96 16.95 2.83 1.13
CA THR A 96 17.53 4.10 0.72
C THR A 96 17.00 4.55 -0.64
N ASP A 97 16.85 3.60 -1.58
CA ASP A 97 16.32 3.88 -2.92
C ASP A 97 14.82 4.20 -2.90
N ASN A 98 14.09 3.71 -1.90
CA ASN A 98 12.65 3.89 -1.76
C ASN A 98 12.32 4.46 -0.37
N PRO A 99 12.64 5.72 -0.11
CA PRO A 99 12.51 6.29 1.24
C PRO A 99 11.06 6.46 1.65
N LYS A 100 10.81 6.31 2.94
CA LYS A 100 9.51 6.58 3.53
C LYS A 100 9.25 8.08 3.51
N PRO A 101 8.06 8.55 3.09
CA PRO A 101 7.72 9.97 3.14
C PRO A 101 7.76 10.49 4.59
N GLU A 102 8.19 11.72 4.73
CA GLU A 102 8.21 12.40 6.02
C GLU A 102 6.83 12.90 6.42
#